data_a4c2d456fd12051924a02d10c978bfa5
#
_entry.id   a4c2d456fd12051924a02d10c978bfa5
#
_cell.length_a   1.000
_cell.length_b   1.000
_cell.length_c   1.000
_cell.angle_alpha   90.00
_cell.angle_beta   90.00
_cell.angle_gamma   90.00
#
_symmetry.space_group_name_H-M   'P 1'
#
loop_
_entity.id
_entity.type
_entity.pdbx_description
1 polymer ?
#
loop_
_entity_poly.entity_id
_entity_poly.type
_entity_poly.pdbx_seq_one_letter_code
_entity_poly.pdbx_strand_id
1 'polypeptide(L)'
;AYKFSDNFSAFAGVRGVYASTNYYGYVEDIKVGNMPLYKVLDPTKETAANIELSCDQSGVGFTPIIGVDFKTGKWNFAAKYEFKTRIRLKNKSVNQVPSIGNLPGNLRNAYIAGGVPEQAADAILANPAISGEKDANGNIVKPGAMQMLKTQFDTKLDEAIGEYADGKKIAGDIPAYLALG
;
A
#
# COMPACT_ATOMS: atom_id res chain seq x y z
N ALA A 1 28.17 -21.47 -23.94
CA ALA A 1 29.60 -21.27 -23.72
C ALA A 1 30.35 -21.38 -25.03
N TYR A 2 31.38 -20.58 -25.18
CA TYR A 2 32.28 -20.61 -26.34
C TYR A 2 33.73 -20.76 -25.87
N LYS A 3 34.46 -21.68 -26.47
CA LYS A 3 35.87 -21.96 -26.16
C LYS A 3 36.74 -21.17 -27.14
N PHE A 4 37.49 -20.19 -26.65
CA PHE A 4 38.38 -19.37 -27.44
C PHE A 4 39.75 -20.01 -27.64
N SER A 5 40.20 -20.79 -26.62
CA SER A 5 41.43 -21.56 -26.66
C SER A 5 41.30 -22.76 -25.72
N ASP A 6 42.33 -23.63 -25.66
CA ASP A 6 42.31 -24.76 -24.73
C ASP A 6 42.31 -24.33 -23.25
N ASN A 7 42.69 -23.08 -23.00
CA ASN A 7 42.83 -22.54 -21.67
C ASN A 7 41.76 -21.49 -21.31
N PHE A 8 40.99 -21.00 -22.30
CA PHE A 8 40.05 -19.90 -22.07
C PHE A 8 38.71 -20.14 -22.72
N SER A 9 37.66 -20.02 -21.93
CA SER A 9 36.28 -20.05 -22.38
C SER A 9 35.45 -18.92 -21.79
N ALA A 10 34.38 -18.54 -22.46
CA ALA A 10 33.39 -17.61 -21.94
C ALA A 10 31.98 -18.10 -22.26
N PHE A 11 31.04 -17.62 -21.48
CA PHE A 11 29.64 -17.85 -21.74
C PHE A 11 28.82 -16.57 -21.54
N ALA A 12 27.74 -16.50 -22.26
CA ALA A 12 26.68 -15.55 -22.06
C ALA A 12 25.34 -16.31 -21.98
N GLY A 13 24.43 -15.84 -21.19
CA GLY A 13 23.14 -16.42 -21.01
C GLY A 13 22.11 -15.45 -20.45
N VAL A 14 20.89 -15.93 -20.35
CA VAL A 14 19.77 -15.19 -19.76
C VAL A 14 19.03 -16.15 -18.83
N ARG A 15 18.67 -15.67 -17.65
CA ARG A 15 17.79 -16.35 -16.69
C ARG A 15 16.45 -15.63 -16.63
N GLY A 16 15.34 -16.35 -16.84
CA GLY A 16 14.01 -15.89 -16.52
C GLY A 16 13.76 -16.05 -15.00
N VAL A 17 13.15 -15.05 -14.40
CA VAL A 17 12.77 -15.05 -12.98
C VAL A 17 11.29 -14.73 -12.89
N TYR A 18 10.55 -15.56 -12.18
CA TYR A 18 9.19 -15.28 -11.74
C TYR A 18 9.23 -15.05 -10.22
N ALA A 19 8.68 -13.93 -9.79
CA ALA A 19 8.54 -13.62 -8.37
C ALA A 19 7.06 -13.52 -8.02
N SER A 20 6.69 -14.11 -6.89
CA SER A 20 5.34 -14.00 -6.32
C SER A 20 5.46 -13.88 -4.81
N THR A 21 4.66 -13.00 -4.22
CA THR A 21 4.56 -12.81 -2.78
C THR A 21 3.13 -12.46 -2.41
N ASN A 22 2.72 -12.76 -1.19
CA ASN A 22 1.43 -12.42 -0.64
C ASN A 22 1.63 -11.59 0.62
N TYR A 23 0.82 -10.55 0.77
CA TYR A 23 0.72 -9.74 1.97
C TYR A 23 -0.70 -9.81 2.51
N TYR A 24 -0.82 -10.14 3.78
CA TYR A 24 -2.08 -10.10 4.51
C TYR A 24 -1.89 -9.28 5.77
N GLY A 25 -2.81 -8.34 6.00
CA GLY A 25 -2.84 -7.52 7.20
C GLY A 25 -4.28 -7.28 7.64
N TYR A 26 -4.48 -7.24 8.95
CA TYR A 26 -5.78 -6.98 9.55
C TYR A 26 -5.61 -6.04 10.75
N VAL A 27 -6.46 -5.01 10.81
CA VAL A 27 -6.50 -4.06 11.94
C VAL A 27 -7.95 -3.93 12.38
N GLU A 28 -8.19 -4.16 13.66
CA GLU A 28 -9.50 -4.04 14.31
C GLU A 28 -9.42 -3.15 15.56
N ASP A 29 -10.55 -2.90 16.19
CA ASP A 29 -10.65 -2.12 17.42
C ASP A 29 -10.05 -0.71 17.36
N ILE A 30 -10.10 -0.08 16.17
CA ILE A 30 -9.61 1.27 15.97
C ILE A 30 -10.42 2.26 16.82
N LYS A 31 -9.73 3.10 17.60
CA LYS A 31 -10.36 4.08 18.49
C LYS A 31 -9.85 5.50 18.20
N VAL A 32 -10.70 6.48 18.41
CA VAL A 32 -10.36 7.89 18.45
C VAL A 32 -10.57 8.37 19.89
N GLY A 33 -9.47 8.54 20.61
CA GLY A 33 -9.52 8.68 22.07
C GLY A 33 -10.09 7.41 22.72
N ASN A 34 -11.17 7.55 23.50
CA ASN A 34 -11.84 6.43 24.15
C ASN A 34 -13.02 5.87 23.34
N MET A 35 -13.34 6.46 22.19
CA MET A 35 -14.50 6.08 21.40
C MET A 35 -14.09 5.15 20.24
N PRO A 36 -14.73 3.99 20.10
CA PRO A 36 -14.54 3.12 18.94
C PRO A 36 -14.88 3.87 17.64
N LEU A 37 -13.99 3.78 16.64
CA LEU A 37 -14.12 4.52 15.38
C LEU A 37 -15.39 4.10 14.60
N TYR A 38 -15.81 2.81 14.69
CA TYR A 38 -17.01 2.35 13.99
C TYR A 38 -18.27 3.11 14.40
N LYS A 39 -18.37 3.59 15.65
CA LYS A 39 -19.52 4.40 16.12
C LYS A 39 -19.68 5.72 15.37
N VAL A 40 -18.59 6.24 14.81
CA VAL A 40 -18.56 7.46 13.99
C VAL A 40 -18.80 7.13 12.51
N LEU A 41 -18.30 5.99 12.04
CA LEU A 41 -18.39 5.58 10.64
C LEU A 41 -19.75 4.95 10.31
N ASP A 42 -20.12 3.93 11.05
CA ASP A 42 -21.40 3.22 10.97
C ASP A 42 -21.68 2.54 12.30
N PRO A 43 -22.46 3.15 13.19
CA PRO A 43 -22.74 2.60 14.53
C PRO A 43 -23.51 1.28 14.51
N THR A 44 -24.08 0.89 13.38
CA THR A 44 -24.83 -0.37 13.23
C THR A 44 -23.93 -1.56 12.93
N LYS A 45 -22.65 -1.30 12.57
CA LYS A 45 -21.71 -2.32 12.12
C LYS A 45 -20.37 -2.18 12.85
N GLU A 46 -20.12 -3.03 13.85
CA GLU A 46 -18.89 -2.99 14.65
C GLU A 46 -17.61 -3.14 13.82
N THR A 47 -17.68 -3.84 12.67
CA THR A 47 -16.56 -4.01 11.74
C THR A 47 -16.39 -2.86 10.75
N ALA A 48 -17.18 -1.78 10.84
CA ALA A 48 -17.13 -0.67 9.90
C ALA A 48 -15.79 0.09 9.90
N ALA A 49 -15.02 -0.02 11.00
CA ALA A 49 -13.71 0.58 11.15
C ALA A 49 -12.55 -0.39 10.85
N ASN A 50 -12.83 -1.66 10.57
CA ASN A 50 -11.78 -2.63 10.34
C ASN A 50 -11.08 -2.39 9.00
N ILE A 51 -9.76 -2.62 8.99
CA ILE A 51 -8.94 -2.59 7.78
C ILE A 51 -8.50 -4.02 7.52
N GLU A 52 -8.79 -4.53 6.33
CA GLU A 52 -8.28 -5.80 5.86
C GLU A 52 -7.51 -5.57 4.55
N LEU A 53 -6.26 -5.98 4.54
CA LEU A 53 -5.38 -5.94 3.40
C LEU A 53 -5.09 -7.37 2.96
N SER A 54 -5.46 -7.70 1.73
CA SER A 54 -5.06 -8.94 1.06
C SER A 54 -4.50 -8.57 -0.31
N CYS A 55 -3.20 -8.76 -0.49
CA CYS A 55 -2.50 -8.35 -1.71
C CYS A 55 -1.57 -9.44 -2.20
N ASP A 56 -1.88 -10.01 -3.36
CA ASP A 56 -0.99 -10.86 -4.13
C ASP A 56 -0.15 -10.00 -5.07
N GLN A 57 1.14 -10.19 -5.06
CA GLN A 57 2.07 -9.50 -5.94
C GLN A 57 2.79 -10.50 -6.80
N SER A 58 2.80 -10.30 -8.10
CA SER A 58 3.54 -11.18 -9.02
C SER A 58 4.16 -10.41 -10.17
N GLY A 59 5.28 -10.92 -10.66
CA GLY A 59 5.99 -10.30 -11.78
C GLY A 59 7.05 -11.22 -12.37
N VAL A 60 7.51 -10.84 -13.55
CA VAL A 60 8.59 -11.53 -14.26
C VAL A 60 9.74 -10.57 -14.52
N GLY A 61 10.93 -11.11 -14.57
CA GLY A 61 12.14 -10.39 -14.93
C GLY A 61 13.14 -11.28 -15.67
N PHE A 62 14.14 -10.67 -16.26
CA PHE A 62 15.21 -11.36 -16.95
C PHE A 62 16.56 -10.86 -16.44
N THR A 63 17.46 -11.80 -16.16
CA THR A 63 18.83 -11.55 -15.71
C THR A 63 19.78 -11.94 -16.82
N PRO A 64 20.47 -11.01 -17.48
CA PRO A 64 21.63 -11.34 -18.30
C PRO A 64 22.74 -11.89 -17.40
N ILE A 65 23.48 -12.86 -17.92
CA ILE A 65 24.59 -13.52 -17.21
C ILE A 65 25.75 -13.62 -18.17
N ILE A 66 26.93 -13.25 -17.68
CA ILE A 66 28.20 -13.46 -18.40
C ILE A 66 29.17 -14.17 -17.48
N GLY A 67 30.06 -14.95 -18.04
CA GLY A 67 31.11 -15.58 -17.26
C GLY A 67 32.28 -15.98 -18.13
N VAL A 68 33.41 -16.11 -17.46
CA VAL A 68 34.67 -16.54 -18.06
C VAL A 68 35.29 -17.63 -17.20
N ASP A 69 36.05 -18.48 -17.84
CA ASP A 69 36.83 -19.57 -17.22
C ASP A 69 38.20 -19.61 -17.87
N PHE A 70 39.24 -19.64 -17.01
CA PHE A 70 40.64 -19.71 -17.44
C PHE A 70 41.36 -20.80 -16.69
N LYS A 71 41.92 -21.74 -17.46
CA LYS A 71 42.67 -22.91 -16.93
C LYS A 71 44.14 -22.80 -17.29
N THR A 72 45.00 -22.98 -16.30
CA THR A 72 46.44 -23.02 -16.51
C THR A 72 47.09 -24.04 -15.57
N GLY A 73 47.74 -25.06 -16.15
CA GLY A 73 48.31 -26.17 -15.39
C GLY A 73 47.27 -26.86 -14.54
N LYS A 74 47.45 -26.80 -13.19
CA LYS A 74 46.55 -27.37 -12.20
C LYS A 74 45.49 -26.36 -11.67
N TRP A 75 45.56 -25.10 -12.11
CA TRP A 75 44.69 -24.04 -11.64
C TRP A 75 43.55 -23.78 -12.62
N ASN A 76 42.38 -23.51 -12.04
CA ASN A 76 41.22 -23.04 -12.79
C ASN A 76 40.66 -21.79 -12.11
N PHE A 77 40.47 -20.72 -12.87
CA PHE A 77 39.95 -19.45 -12.40
C PHE A 77 38.63 -19.19 -13.14
N ALA A 78 37.58 -18.95 -12.39
CA ALA A 78 36.29 -18.63 -12.96
C ALA A 78 35.75 -17.31 -12.41
N ALA A 79 35.05 -16.57 -13.25
CA ALA A 79 34.30 -15.40 -12.84
C ALA A 79 32.94 -15.40 -13.54
N LYS A 80 31.89 -15.16 -12.77
CA LYS A 80 30.51 -15.04 -13.27
C LYS A 80 29.89 -13.74 -12.76
N TYR A 81 29.31 -12.99 -13.65
CA TYR A 81 28.55 -11.78 -13.33
C TYR A 81 27.11 -11.91 -13.78
N GLU A 82 26.19 -11.76 -12.84
CA GLU A 82 24.76 -11.68 -13.07
C GLU A 82 24.35 -10.21 -12.94
N PHE A 83 23.76 -9.66 -13.99
CA PHE A 83 23.29 -8.29 -13.98
C PHE A 83 22.06 -8.14 -13.09
N LYS A 84 21.79 -6.91 -12.66
CA LYS A 84 20.58 -6.58 -11.93
C LYS A 84 19.34 -7.03 -12.71
N THR A 85 18.47 -7.80 -12.03
CA THR A 85 17.18 -8.19 -12.57
C THR A 85 16.15 -7.15 -12.20
N ARG A 86 15.54 -6.51 -13.19
CA ARG A 86 14.42 -5.60 -12.97
C ARG A 86 13.13 -6.38 -13.02
N ILE A 87 12.39 -6.39 -11.89
CA ILE A 87 11.08 -7.01 -11.80
C ILE A 87 10.06 -5.92 -11.47
N ARG A 88 8.95 -5.89 -12.19
CA ARG A 88 7.79 -5.07 -11.85
C ARG A 88 6.70 -5.99 -11.35
N LEU A 89 6.53 -6.00 -10.03
CA LEU A 89 5.47 -6.74 -9.37
C LEU A 89 4.16 -5.97 -9.54
N LYS A 90 3.13 -6.64 -10.03
CA LYS A 90 1.78 -6.10 -10.13
C LYS A 90 0.96 -6.60 -8.96
N ASN A 91 0.28 -5.67 -8.29
CA ASN A 91 -0.65 -5.99 -7.21
C ASN A 91 -1.95 -6.54 -7.77
N LYS A 92 -2.45 -7.58 -7.12
CA LYS A 92 -3.84 -8.03 -7.20
C LYS A 92 -4.38 -8.00 -5.77
N SER A 93 -5.15 -6.98 -5.45
CA SER A 93 -5.55 -6.70 -4.08
C SER A 93 -7.05 -6.74 -3.92
N VAL A 94 -7.48 -7.30 -2.78
CA VAL A 94 -8.83 -7.19 -2.26
C VAL A 94 -8.70 -6.58 -0.87
N ASN A 95 -8.93 -5.26 -0.79
CA ASN A 95 -8.77 -4.52 0.46
C ASN A 95 -10.14 -4.10 0.96
N GLN A 96 -10.45 -4.39 2.22
CA GLN A 96 -11.56 -3.79 2.92
C GLN A 96 -11.01 -2.62 3.73
N VAL A 97 -11.53 -1.43 3.47
CA VAL A 97 -11.11 -0.21 4.14
C VAL A 97 -12.31 0.52 4.69
N PRO A 98 -12.19 1.17 5.85
CA PRO A 98 -13.25 2.01 6.38
C PRO A 98 -13.53 3.17 5.43
N SER A 99 -14.80 3.54 5.35
CA SER A 99 -15.24 4.70 4.58
C SER A 99 -15.97 5.66 5.49
N ILE A 100 -15.57 6.92 5.48
CA ILE A 100 -16.33 7.98 6.12
C ILE A 100 -17.50 8.34 5.18
N GLY A 101 -18.60 7.59 5.29
CA GLY A 101 -19.80 7.81 4.49
C GLY A 101 -20.59 9.04 4.95
N ASN A 102 -21.67 8.83 5.68
CA ASN A 102 -22.52 9.89 6.23
C ASN A 102 -22.02 10.38 7.60
N LEU A 103 -20.81 10.97 7.64
CA LEU A 103 -20.22 11.48 8.89
C LEU A 103 -21.16 12.43 9.66
N PRO A 104 -21.84 13.42 9.02
CA PRO A 104 -22.77 14.29 9.75
C PRO A 104 -23.90 13.52 10.43
N GLY A 105 -24.56 12.59 9.71
CA GLY A 105 -25.64 11.79 10.26
C GLY A 105 -25.19 10.87 11.38
N ASN A 106 -24.04 10.24 11.24
CA ASN A 106 -23.50 9.34 12.25
C ASN A 106 -23.10 10.10 13.51
N LEU A 107 -22.47 11.26 13.39
CA LEU A 107 -22.17 12.14 14.52
C LEU A 107 -23.45 12.62 15.21
N ARG A 108 -24.49 13.02 14.45
CA ARG A 108 -25.79 13.36 14.99
C ARG A 108 -26.35 12.25 15.87
N ASN A 109 -26.37 11.04 15.32
CA ASN A 109 -26.87 9.86 16.04
C ASN A 109 -26.02 9.55 17.30
N ALA A 110 -24.71 9.72 17.20
CA ALA A 110 -23.81 9.51 18.34
C ALA A 110 -24.04 10.53 19.46
N TYR A 111 -24.30 11.81 19.15
CA TYR A 111 -24.65 12.84 20.13
C TYR A 111 -25.99 12.50 20.81
N ILE A 112 -27.01 12.13 20.03
CA ILE A 112 -28.34 11.77 20.56
C ILE A 112 -28.24 10.53 21.47
N ALA A 113 -27.50 9.50 21.04
CA ALA A 113 -27.26 8.31 21.85
C ALA A 113 -26.47 8.62 23.14
N GLY A 114 -25.65 9.68 23.13
CA GLY A 114 -24.96 10.21 24.29
C GLY A 114 -25.80 11.10 25.20
N GLY A 115 -27.12 11.25 24.90
CA GLY A 115 -28.07 12.03 25.71
C GLY A 115 -28.17 13.50 25.31
N VAL A 116 -27.57 13.93 24.20
CA VAL A 116 -27.72 15.30 23.68
C VAL A 116 -29.10 15.42 22.99
N PRO A 117 -29.94 16.42 23.35
CA PRO A 117 -31.21 16.65 22.66
C PRO A 117 -31.01 16.86 21.15
N GLU A 118 -31.93 16.37 20.30
CA GLU A 118 -31.81 16.45 18.84
C GLU A 118 -31.53 17.86 18.32
N GLN A 119 -32.28 18.85 18.81
CA GLN A 119 -32.10 20.25 18.43
C GLN A 119 -30.69 20.78 18.77
N ALA A 120 -30.13 20.37 19.90
CA ALA A 120 -28.77 20.75 20.29
C ALA A 120 -27.74 20.05 19.41
N ALA A 121 -27.92 18.77 19.07
CA ALA A 121 -27.07 18.03 18.13
C ALA A 121 -27.07 18.69 16.75
N ASP A 122 -28.24 19.07 16.24
CA ASP A 122 -28.37 19.77 14.95
C ASP A 122 -27.68 21.15 14.98
N ALA A 123 -27.82 21.92 16.07
CA ALA A 123 -27.15 23.19 16.24
C ALA A 123 -25.61 23.05 16.30
N ILE A 124 -25.11 22.04 16.98
CA ILE A 124 -23.68 21.72 17.03
C ILE A 124 -23.15 21.43 15.63
N LEU A 125 -23.84 20.57 14.88
CA LEU A 125 -23.41 20.15 13.54
C LEU A 125 -23.58 21.28 12.49
N ALA A 126 -24.52 22.18 12.67
CA ALA A 126 -24.70 23.36 11.82
C ALA A 126 -23.62 24.44 12.06
N ASN A 127 -22.87 24.37 13.16
CA ASN A 127 -21.81 25.33 13.44
C ASN A 127 -20.75 25.34 12.33
N PRO A 128 -20.44 26.51 11.71
CA PRO A 128 -19.47 26.60 10.63
C PRO A 128 -18.07 26.06 10.99
N ALA A 129 -17.67 26.12 12.25
CA ALA A 129 -16.42 25.52 12.71
C ALA A 129 -16.39 23.99 12.55
N ILE A 130 -17.56 23.35 12.53
CA ILE A 130 -17.73 21.89 12.37
C ILE A 130 -18.08 21.54 10.94
N SER A 131 -19.14 22.19 10.38
CA SER A 131 -19.69 21.89 9.06
C SER A 131 -18.95 22.57 7.91
N GLY A 132 -18.11 23.57 8.19
CA GLY A 132 -17.50 24.46 7.19
C GLY A 132 -18.36 25.68 6.87
N GLU A 133 -17.70 26.76 6.48
CA GLU A 133 -18.37 27.96 5.97
C GLU A 133 -18.84 27.72 4.53
N LYS A 134 -20.08 28.12 4.22
CA LYS A 134 -20.69 27.90 2.90
C LYS A 134 -20.94 29.24 2.21
N ASP A 135 -20.80 29.24 0.88
CA ASP A 135 -21.25 30.38 0.03
C ASP A 135 -22.76 30.39 -0.15
N ALA A 136 -23.25 31.36 -0.89
CA ALA A 136 -24.68 31.51 -1.21
C ALA A 136 -25.26 30.32 -2.02
N ASN A 137 -24.40 29.52 -2.66
CA ASN A 137 -24.78 28.35 -3.44
C ASN A 137 -24.69 27.06 -2.61
N GLY A 138 -24.25 27.13 -1.33
CA GLY A 138 -24.09 26.00 -0.43
C GLY A 138 -22.76 25.26 -0.54
N ASN A 139 -21.81 25.75 -1.36
CA ASN A 139 -20.47 25.16 -1.47
C ASN A 139 -19.64 25.55 -0.27
N ILE A 140 -18.84 24.61 0.22
CA ILE A 140 -17.91 24.85 1.34
C ILE A 140 -16.73 25.68 0.82
N VAL A 141 -16.63 26.93 1.30
CA VAL A 141 -15.54 27.87 0.97
C VAL A 141 -14.41 27.83 1.99
N LYS A 142 -14.71 27.39 3.22
CA LYS A 142 -13.71 27.15 4.24
C LYS A 142 -14.06 25.86 4.98
N PRO A 143 -13.14 24.89 5.01
CA PRO A 143 -13.42 23.60 5.64
C PRO A 143 -13.58 23.73 7.15
N GLY A 144 -14.56 23.03 7.71
CA GLY A 144 -14.72 22.83 9.13
C GLY A 144 -14.04 21.54 9.63
N ALA A 145 -14.22 21.24 10.91
CA ALA A 145 -13.59 20.08 11.54
C ALA A 145 -13.94 18.75 10.86
N MET A 146 -15.16 18.59 10.33
CA MET A 146 -15.57 17.35 9.62
C MET A 146 -14.82 17.14 8.31
N GLN A 147 -14.62 18.19 7.52
CA GLN A 147 -13.87 18.09 6.26
C GLN A 147 -12.38 17.84 6.53
N MET A 148 -11.82 18.50 7.54
CA MET A 148 -10.43 18.27 7.96
C MET A 148 -10.23 16.83 8.43
N LEU A 149 -11.14 16.30 9.26
CA LEU A 149 -11.11 14.91 9.72
C LEU A 149 -11.16 13.94 8.56
N LYS A 150 -12.10 14.17 7.61
CA LYS A 150 -12.21 13.33 6.41
C LYS A 150 -10.92 13.34 5.60
N THR A 151 -10.36 14.51 5.33
CA THR A 151 -9.13 14.65 4.55
C THR A 151 -7.96 13.96 5.23
N GLN A 152 -7.80 14.17 6.55
CA GLN A 152 -6.74 13.50 7.31
C GLN A 152 -6.90 11.99 7.33
N PHE A 153 -8.13 11.50 7.48
CA PHE A 153 -8.43 10.08 7.47
C PHE A 153 -8.09 9.46 6.10
N ASP A 154 -8.58 10.05 5.00
CA ASP A 154 -8.32 9.56 3.64
C ASP A 154 -6.81 9.57 3.35
N THR A 155 -6.09 10.64 3.74
CA THR A 155 -4.62 10.73 3.58
C THR A 155 -3.90 9.64 4.36
N LYS A 156 -4.25 9.44 5.63
CA LYS A 156 -3.61 8.41 6.46
C LYS A 156 -3.91 7.00 5.99
N LEU A 157 -5.12 6.77 5.48
CA LEU A 157 -5.49 5.50 4.88
C LEU A 157 -4.67 5.23 3.61
N ASP A 158 -4.53 6.23 2.72
CA ASP A 158 -3.72 6.11 1.50
C ASP A 158 -2.23 5.91 1.81
N GLU A 159 -1.68 6.62 2.80
CA GLU A 159 -0.32 6.38 3.29
C GLU A 159 -0.12 4.94 3.77
N ALA A 160 -1.10 4.36 4.46
CA ALA A 160 -1.00 3.03 5.05
C ALA A 160 -1.13 1.90 4.03
N ILE A 161 -2.03 2.03 3.07
CA ILE A 161 -2.40 0.93 2.16
C ILE A 161 -2.20 1.25 0.68
N GLY A 162 -1.88 2.50 0.33
CA GLY A 162 -1.80 2.95 -1.06
C GLY A 162 -0.72 2.21 -1.88
N GLU A 163 0.34 1.69 -1.24
CA GLU A 163 1.32 0.84 -1.91
C GLU A 163 0.75 -0.52 -2.34
N TYR A 164 -0.31 -0.96 -1.69
CA TYR A 164 -1.01 -2.23 -1.95
C TYR A 164 -2.27 -2.05 -2.79
N ALA A 165 -2.48 -0.89 -3.39
CA ALA A 165 -3.63 -0.64 -4.26
C ALA A 165 -3.66 -1.62 -5.44
N ASP A 166 -4.87 -2.10 -5.81
CA ASP A 166 -5.04 -3.04 -6.92
C ASP A 166 -4.50 -2.48 -8.23
N GLY A 167 -3.81 -3.32 -8.98
CA GLY A 167 -3.18 -2.97 -10.26
C GLY A 167 -1.91 -2.11 -10.16
N LYS A 168 -1.54 -1.60 -8.98
CA LYS A 168 -0.29 -0.84 -8.79
C LYS A 168 0.92 -1.73 -9.08
N LYS A 169 1.96 -1.12 -9.64
CA LYS A 169 3.22 -1.80 -9.91
C LYS A 169 4.30 -1.28 -8.98
N ILE A 170 4.99 -2.19 -8.32
CA ILE A 170 6.12 -1.89 -7.45
C ILE A 170 7.40 -2.55 -7.98
N ALA A 171 8.55 -2.02 -7.56
CA ALA A 171 9.85 -2.58 -7.92
C ALA A 171 10.18 -3.75 -6.97
N GLY A 172 10.48 -4.92 -7.55
CA GLY A 172 10.98 -6.09 -6.85
C GLY A 172 12.34 -6.52 -7.41
N ASP A 173 13.26 -5.55 -7.57
CA ASP A 173 14.52 -5.76 -8.27
C ASP A 173 15.46 -6.68 -7.47
N ILE A 174 16.14 -7.60 -8.17
CA ILE A 174 17.21 -8.41 -7.61
C ILE A 174 18.55 -7.74 -7.93
N PRO A 175 19.42 -7.51 -6.94
CA PRO A 175 20.71 -6.87 -7.17
C PRO A 175 21.62 -7.70 -8.08
N ALA A 176 22.63 -7.06 -8.67
CA ALA A 176 23.67 -7.73 -9.41
C ALA A 176 24.52 -8.60 -8.48
N TYR A 177 25.09 -9.68 -9.02
CA TYR A 177 25.88 -10.64 -8.27
C TYR A 177 27.17 -11.00 -9.02
N LEU A 178 28.31 -10.99 -8.32
CA LEU A 178 29.60 -11.46 -8.82
C LEU A 178 30.02 -12.70 -8.03
N ALA A 179 30.35 -13.76 -8.75
CA ALA A 179 30.99 -14.95 -8.18
C ALA A 179 32.39 -15.11 -8.78
N LEU A 180 33.35 -15.47 -7.92
CA LEU A 180 34.74 -15.78 -8.28
C LEU A 180 35.05 -17.20 -7.76
N GLY A 181 35.78 -17.96 -8.55
CA GLY A 181 36.18 -19.33 -8.23
C GLY A 181 37.52 -19.73 -8.84
#